data_b2e3c191a72f2804a3924aef37fa401f
#
_entry.id   b2e3c191a72f2804a3924aef37fa401f
#
_cell.length_a   1.000
_cell.length_b   1.000
_cell.length_c   1.000
_cell.angle_alpha   90.00
_cell.angle_beta   90.00
_cell.angle_gamma   90.00
#
_symmetry.space_group_name_H-M   'P 1'
#
loop_
_entity.id
_entity.type
_entity.pdbx_description
1 polymer ?
#
loop_
_entity_poly.entity_id
_entity_poly.type
_entity_poly.pdbx_seq_one_letter_code
_entity_poly.pdbx_strand_id
1 'polypeptide(L)'
;MILYICGHDFHYEMENLCRVFFPNEKITVSDTLPESGAPEVETYLDGASGGYSVRVRVNVGDKTETRSAEVPKTDEPEKDECERTMARELFSALSAVTGYVPPWGILTGVRPSKLMLKLIESLGEKGAYDYFTKKLLVSEPKARLAQSVAGTEQEIAALGDERSFSLYIAIPFCPSRCSYCSFVSHSITNANAAKLLPVYVDDLCRELEITGKIVRDIGLRLESIYIGGGTPGILSAEQMEKVCSAVENSFDLSAIREYTVELGRPDTVTQEKLDVLRDHSVDRISINTQTLNDSVLEAVGRKHTAADFFSSYALAEKSGFENINVDLIAGLPGDTLESFKKSVDGVVSLAPANITVHALALKSASTLREHGHAVSEGETAGKMIDYSHSVLFDNGYIPYYMYRQSRCVGNLENVGWCKPGTECRYNVFMMEETHTVLAAGAGAVTKLKKPGSNYIERIFNYKYPYEYNARFDTLMERKKRISEFYSEIFGSQLSADK
;
A
#
# COMPACT_ATOMS: atom_id res chain seq x y z
N MET A 1 -17.05 21.58 -8.08
CA MET A 1 -17.21 21.01 -9.43
C MET A 1 -18.47 20.18 -9.49
N ILE A 2 -19.30 20.39 -10.52
CA ILE A 2 -20.48 19.58 -10.81
C ILE A 2 -20.16 18.69 -12.02
N LEU A 3 -20.34 17.37 -11.82
CA LEU A 3 -20.26 16.36 -12.86
C LEU A 3 -21.71 15.94 -13.24
N TYR A 4 -22.15 16.36 -14.42
CA TYR A 4 -23.45 15.99 -14.96
C TYR A 4 -23.35 14.71 -15.75
N ILE A 5 -24.25 13.76 -15.50
CA ILE A 5 -24.29 12.44 -16.13
C ILE A 5 -25.65 12.23 -16.80
N CYS A 6 -25.65 11.87 -18.08
CA CYS A 6 -26.86 11.65 -18.85
C CYS A 6 -26.77 10.36 -19.70
N GLY A 7 -27.79 9.51 -19.59
CA GLY A 7 -27.92 8.31 -20.39
C GLY A 7 -27.06 7.10 -19.96
N HIS A 8 -26.35 7.19 -18.83
CA HIS A 8 -25.51 6.11 -18.30
C HIS A 8 -25.42 6.13 -16.77
N ASP A 9 -24.81 5.07 -16.18
CA ASP A 9 -24.63 4.87 -14.73
C ASP A 9 -23.16 4.81 -14.29
N PHE A 10 -22.20 5.33 -15.09
CA PHE A 10 -20.74 5.30 -14.83
C PHE A 10 -20.30 6.37 -13.81
N HIS A 11 -21.07 6.54 -12.73
CA HIS A 11 -20.86 7.57 -11.72
C HIS A 11 -19.48 7.49 -11.06
N TYR A 12 -19.14 6.29 -10.62
CA TYR A 12 -17.91 6.03 -9.85
C TYR A 12 -16.65 6.28 -10.70
N GLU A 13 -16.67 5.80 -11.94
CA GLU A 13 -15.53 5.87 -12.85
C GLU A 13 -15.25 7.31 -13.27
N MET A 14 -16.31 8.05 -13.68
CA MET A 14 -16.17 9.44 -14.12
C MET A 14 -15.80 10.36 -12.96
N GLU A 15 -16.38 10.17 -11.77
CA GLU A 15 -16.03 10.92 -10.57
C GLU A 15 -14.55 10.69 -10.18
N ASN A 16 -14.10 9.44 -10.17
CA ASN A 16 -12.70 9.13 -9.84
C ASN A 16 -11.73 9.73 -10.87
N LEU A 17 -12.09 9.71 -12.14
CA LEU A 17 -11.26 10.33 -13.18
C LEU A 17 -11.18 11.85 -12.99
N CYS A 18 -12.28 12.53 -12.70
CA CYS A 18 -12.26 13.95 -12.35
C CYS A 18 -11.40 14.24 -11.12
N ARG A 19 -11.41 13.36 -10.11
CA ARG A 19 -10.57 13.49 -8.90
C ARG A 19 -9.07 13.39 -9.17
N VAL A 20 -8.66 12.69 -10.24
CA VAL A 20 -7.24 12.66 -10.64
C VAL A 20 -6.74 14.05 -11.05
N PHE A 21 -7.58 14.83 -11.73
CA PHE A 21 -7.25 16.18 -12.19
C PHE A 21 -7.54 17.25 -11.12
N PHE A 22 -8.54 17.03 -10.27
CA PHE A 22 -9.02 18.00 -9.27
C PHE A 22 -9.11 17.34 -7.88
N PRO A 23 -7.98 16.94 -7.29
CA PRO A 23 -7.95 16.15 -6.05
C PRO A 23 -8.50 16.89 -4.82
N ASN A 24 -8.47 18.22 -4.84
CA ASN A 24 -8.88 19.07 -3.71
C ASN A 24 -10.32 19.60 -3.85
N GLU A 25 -10.96 19.37 -4.99
CA GLU A 25 -12.32 19.85 -5.21
C GLU A 25 -13.38 18.86 -4.70
N LYS A 26 -14.47 19.42 -4.19
CA LYS A 26 -15.67 18.66 -3.92
C LYS A 26 -16.38 18.40 -5.25
N ILE A 27 -16.44 17.14 -5.69
CA ILE A 27 -17.17 16.73 -6.88
C ILE A 27 -18.58 16.33 -6.45
N THR A 28 -19.59 16.95 -7.07
CA THR A 28 -21.00 16.58 -6.90
C THR A 28 -21.50 15.99 -8.21
N VAL A 29 -21.86 14.71 -8.16
CA VAL A 29 -22.46 14.01 -9.32
C VAL A 29 -23.95 14.30 -9.35
N SER A 30 -24.47 14.64 -10.51
CA SER A 30 -25.90 14.98 -10.73
C SER A 30 -26.40 14.40 -12.06
N ASP A 31 -27.62 13.91 -12.06
CA ASP A 31 -28.38 13.50 -13.25
C ASP A 31 -29.33 14.62 -13.73
N THR A 32 -29.37 15.74 -13.03
CA THR A 32 -30.15 16.91 -13.37
C THR A 32 -29.23 18.10 -13.59
N LEU A 33 -29.53 18.90 -14.62
CA LEU A 33 -28.80 20.14 -14.89
C LEU A 33 -28.99 21.12 -13.74
N PRO A 34 -27.96 21.89 -13.35
CA PRO A 34 -28.08 22.91 -12.29
C PRO A 34 -29.06 24.03 -12.73
N GLU A 35 -29.81 24.56 -11.78
CA GLU A 35 -30.76 25.66 -12.03
C GLU A 35 -30.06 26.96 -12.49
N SER A 36 -28.80 27.13 -12.15
CA SER A 36 -27.97 28.26 -12.52
C SER A 36 -26.54 27.86 -12.85
N GLY A 37 -26.00 28.37 -13.94
CA GLY A 37 -24.66 28.06 -14.43
C GLY A 37 -24.61 26.75 -15.23
N ALA A 38 -23.50 26.52 -15.94
CA ALA A 38 -23.24 25.28 -16.64
C ALA A 38 -22.42 24.32 -15.72
N PRO A 39 -22.63 23.00 -15.78
CA PRO A 39 -21.74 22.05 -15.11
C PRO A 39 -20.31 22.21 -15.63
N GLU A 40 -19.33 21.95 -14.79
CA GLU A 40 -17.92 21.96 -15.20
C GLU A 40 -17.58 20.71 -16.05
N VAL A 41 -18.26 19.61 -15.81
CA VAL A 41 -18.09 18.38 -16.58
C VAL A 41 -19.46 17.80 -16.94
N GLU A 42 -19.63 17.47 -18.21
CA GLU A 42 -20.85 16.85 -18.74
C GLU A 42 -20.46 15.56 -19.49
N THR A 43 -21.20 14.47 -19.25
CA THR A 43 -21.02 13.19 -19.93
C THR A 43 -22.35 12.65 -20.41
N TYR A 44 -22.40 12.22 -21.68
CA TYR A 44 -23.61 11.76 -22.35
C TYR A 44 -23.36 10.42 -23.04
N LEU A 45 -24.32 9.51 -22.92
CA LEU A 45 -24.38 8.28 -23.68
C LEU A 45 -25.74 8.18 -24.35
N ASP A 46 -25.75 8.26 -25.67
CA ASP A 46 -26.95 8.18 -26.48
C ASP A 46 -26.96 6.89 -27.32
N GLY A 47 -28.09 6.21 -27.38
CA GLY A 47 -28.27 5.08 -28.29
C GLY A 47 -28.30 5.55 -29.75
N ALA A 48 -27.49 4.89 -30.61
CA ALA A 48 -27.46 5.14 -32.06
C ALA A 48 -27.90 3.89 -32.83
N SER A 49 -28.28 4.03 -34.10
CA SER A 49 -28.80 2.92 -34.94
C SER A 49 -27.85 1.77 -35.15
N GLY A 50 -26.53 1.95 -34.87
CA GLY A 50 -25.48 0.93 -35.00
C GLY A 50 -24.64 0.71 -33.77
N GLY A 51 -25.02 1.29 -32.61
CA GLY A 51 -24.24 1.25 -31.37
C GLY A 51 -24.62 2.37 -30.43
N TYR A 52 -23.60 3.05 -29.85
CA TYR A 52 -23.78 4.17 -28.93
C TYR A 52 -22.92 5.34 -29.36
N SER A 53 -23.36 6.56 -29.01
CA SER A 53 -22.60 7.79 -29.17
C SER A 53 -22.23 8.31 -27.78
N VAL A 54 -20.95 8.51 -27.56
CA VAL A 54 -20.38 9.12 -26.35
C VAL A 54 -20.04 10.55 -26.63
N ARG A 55 -20.46 11.45 -25.73
CA ARG A 55 -20.09 12.86 -25.79
C ARG A 55 -19.70 13.36 -24.39
N VAL A 56 -18.59 14.07 -24.32
CA VAL A 56 -18.12 14.73 -23.08
C VAL A 56 -17.86 16.21 -23.33
N ARG A 57 -18.12 17.03 -22.33
CA ARG A 57 -17.81 18.46 -22.34
C ARG A 57 -17.19 18.85 -21.00
N VAL A 58 -16.09 19.58 -21.06
CA VAL A 58 -15.35 20.03 -19.86
C VAL A 58 -15.21 21.55 -19.96
N ASN A 59 -15.63 22.26 -18.89
CA ASN A 59 -15.57 23.71 -18.76
C ASN A 59 -14.75 24.04 -17.50
N VAL A 60 -13.54 24.59 -17.65
CA VAL A 60 -12.68 24.95 -16.51
C VAL A 60 -12.08 26.33 -16.73
N GLY A 61 -12.47 27.29 -15.91
CA GLY A 61 -12.13 28.69 -16.12
C GLY A 61 -12.67 29.17 -17.48
N ASP A 62 -11.79 29.74 -18.31
CA ASP A 62 -12.14 30.23 -19.64
C ASP A 62 -11.97 29.19 -20.75
N LYS A 63 -11.61 27.97 -20.39
CA LYS A 63 -11.38 26.87 -21.36
C LYS A 63 -12.56 25.93 -21.41
N THR A 64 -12.98 25.60 -22.63
CA THR A 64 -14.00 24.59 -22.91
C THR A 64 -13.46 23.60 -23.91
N GLU A 65 -13.62 22.33 -23.65
CA GLU A 65 -13.32 21.23 -24.58
C GLU A 65 -14.52 20.32 -24.71
N THR A 66 -14.83 19.93 -25.94
CA THR A 66 -15.91 18.96 -26.25
C THR A 66 -15.34 17.85 -27.12
N ARG A 67 -15.61 16.62 -26.73
CA ARG A 67 -15.19 15.43 -27.48
C ARG A 67 -16.36 14.47 -27.66
N SER A 68 -16.31 13.69 -28.75
CA SER A 68 -17.31 12.67 -29.02
C SER A 68 -16.68 11.46 -29.73
N ALA A 69 -17.22 10.29 -29.49
CA ALA A 69 -16.82 9.06 -30.13
C ALA A 69 -18.01 8.14 -30.32
N GLU A 70 -17.98 7.34 -31.38
CA GLU A 70 -18.97 6.29 -31.62
C GLU A 70 -18.46 4.96 -31.08
N VAL A 71 -19.34 4.20 -30.43
CA VAL A 71 -19.07 2.86 -29.92
C VAL A 71 -19.94 1.90 -30.73
N PRO A 72 -19.33 1.13 -31.66
CA PRO A 72 -20.10 0.17 -32.47
C PRO A 72 -20.56 -1.01 -31.59
N LYS A 73 -21.64 -1.65 -31.97
CA LYS A 73 -22.04 -2.95 -31.40
C LYS A 73 -20.97 -3.98 -31.66
N THR A 74 -20.47 -4.61 -30.60
CA THR A 74 -19.46 -5.67 -30.64
C THR A 74 -19.91 -6.87 -29.80
N ASP A 75 -19.18 -7.99 -29.90
CA ASP A 75 -19.42 -9.17 -29.05
C ASP A 75 -18.91 -9.00 -27.63
N GLU A 76 -18.14 -7.91 -27.33
CA GLU A 76 -17.75 -7.55 -25.97
C GLU A 76 -18.95 -6.94 -25.21
N PRO A 77 -18.93 -6.98 -23.85
CA PRO A 77 -19.96 -6.32 -23.06
C PRO A 77 -20.04 -4.83 -23.44
N GLU A 78 -21.13 -4.45 -24.10
CA GLU A 78 -21.33 -3.08 -24.63
C GLU A 78 -21.13 -2.00 -23.55
N LYS A 79 -21.50 -2.32 -22.31
CA LYS A 79 -21.36 -1.43 -21.17
C LYS A 79 -19.87 -1.08 -20.88
N ASP A 80 -18.98 -2.08 -20.89
CA ASP A 80 -17.56 -1.90 -20.56
C ASP A 80 -16.83 -1.07 -21.63
N GLU A 81 -17.20 -1.26 -22.93
CA GLU A 81 -16.61 -0.47 -24.01
C GLU A 81 -17.13 0.97 -24.03
N CYS A 82 -18.42 1.19 -23.72
CA CYS A 82 -19.00 2.53 -23.56
C CYS A 82 -18.35 3.29 -22.42
N GLU A 83 -18.19 2.65 -21.24
CA GLU A 83 -17.51 3.23 -20.08
C GLU A 83 -16.07 3.61 -20.41
N ARG A 84 -15.31 2.69 -21.03
CA ARG A 84 -13.91 2.90 -21.41
C ARG A 84 -13.76 4.03 -22.42
N THR A 85 -14.62 4.07 -23.42
CA THR A 85 -14.62 5.13 -24.44
C THR A 85 -14.93 6.48 -23.80
N MET A 86 -15.94 6.55 -22.93
CA MET A 86 -16.28 7.76 -22.21
C MET A 86 -15.14 8.24 -21.31
N ALA A 87 -14.50 7.33 -20.57
CA ALA A 87 -13.35 7.64 -19.72
C ALA A 87 -12.17 8.20 -20.55
N ARG A 88 -11.91 7.66 -21.75
CA ARG A 88 -10.86 8.14 -22.67
C ARG A 88 -11.14 9.54 -23.21
N GLU A 89 -12.37 9.79 -23.63
CA GLU A 89 -12.76 11.10 -24.13
C GLU A 89 -12.74 12.15 -22.99
N LEU A 90 -13.22 11.77 -21.81
CA LEU A 90 -13.15 12.63 -20.62
C LEU A 90 -11.69 12.93 -20.20
N PHE A 91 -10.83 11.91 -20.15
CA PHE A 91 -9.41 12.07 -19.88
C PHE A 91 -8.74 13.03 -20.86
N SER A 92 -9.04 12.85 -22.16
CA SER A 92 -8.47 13.68 -23.22
C SER A 92 -8.94 15.14 -23.11
N ALA A 93 -10.22 15.36 -22.80
CA ALA A 93 -10.79 16.70 -22.61
C ALA A 93 -10.20 17.38 -21.34
N LEU A 94 -10.14 16.66 -20.23
CA LEU A 94 -9.53 17.14 -18.98
C LEU A 94 -8.04 17.49 -19.17
N SER A 95 -7.29 16.62 -19.87
CA SER A 95 -5.88 16.89 -20.18
C SER A 95 -5.70 18.15 -21.04
N ALA A 96 -6.58 18.37 -22.03
CA ALA A 96 -6.52 19.55 -22.89
C ALA A 96 -6.79 20.87 -22.14
N VAL A 97 -7.77 20.89 -21.24
CA VAL A 97 -8.12 22.11 -20.50
C VAL A 97 -7.13 22.40 -19.37
N THR A 98 -6.60 21.37 -18.69
CA THR A 98 -5.67 21.52 -17.55
C THR A 98 -4.21 21.64 -17.98
N GLY A 99 -3.83 21.09 -19.15
CA GLY A 99 -2.44 20.95 -19.58
C GLY A 99 -1.66 19.85 -18.84
N TYR A 100 -2.34 19.07 -17.98
CA TYR A 100 -1.75 17.96 -17.22
C TYR A 100 -2.17 16.62 -17.81
N VAL A 101 -1.22 15.70 -17.97
CA VAL A 101 -1.47 14.33 -18.46
C VAL A 101 -1.08 13.34 -17.37
N PRO A 102 -2.03 12.80 -16.60
CA PRO A 102 -1.76 11.80 -15.58
C PRO A 102 -1.09 10.55 -16.17
N PRO A 103 0.03 10.05 -15.57
CA PRO A 103 0.83 8.99 -16.19
C PRO A 103 0.14 7.61 -16.20
N TRP A 104 -0.89 7.41 -15.38
CA TRP A 104 -1.68 6.17 -15.36
C TRP A 104 -2.92 6.22 -16.25
N GLY A 105 -3.06 7.26 -17.10
CA GLY A 105 -4.19 7.37 -18.03
C GLY A 105 -5.54 7.33 -17.31
N ILE A 106 -6.46 6.53 -17.85
CA ILE A 106 -7.80 6.32 -17.26
C ILE A 106 -7.82 5.24 -16.17
N LEU A 107 -6.69 4.59 -15.88
CA LEU A 107 -6.61 3.56 -14.86
C LEU A 107 -6.68 4.18 -13.46
N THR A 108 -7.80 4.01 -12.76
CA THR A 108 -8.02 4.49 -11.39
C THR A 108 -7.85 3.40 -10.33
N GLY A 109 -7.74 2.14 -10.74
CA GLY A 109 -7.59 0.99 -9.85
C GLY A 109 -6.31 1.02 -9.00
N VAL A 110 -6.37 0.37 -7.84
CA VAL A 110 -5.28 0.39 -6.83
C VAL A 110 -4.18 -0.64 -7.05
N ARG A 111 -4.40 -1.64 -7.92
CA ARG A 111 -3.46 -2.75 -8.20
C ARG A 111 -3.20 -2.91 -9.70
N PRO A 112 -2.39 -2.03 -10.31
CA PRO A 112 -2.09 -2.10 -11.74
C PRO A 112 -1.38 -3.40 -12.16
N SER A 113 -0.45 -3.91 -11.33
CA SER A 113 0.26 -5.18 -11.57
C SER A 113 -0.69 -6.37 -11.68
N LYS A 114 -1.69 -6.45 -10.81
CA LYS A 114 -2.70 -7.53 -10.86
C LYS A 114 -3.55 -7.50 -12.14
N LEU A 115 -3.92 -6.31 -12.62
CA LEU A 115 -4.58 -6.16 -13.92
C LEU A 115 -3.64 -6.56 -15.07
N MET A 116 -2.37 -6.13 -14.99
CA MET A 116 -1.35 -6.48 -15.99
C MET A 116 -1.18 -8.00 -16.07
N LEU A 117 -1.04 -8.70 -14.94
CA LEU A 117 -0.91 -10.16 -14.89
C LEU A 117 -2.11 -10.85 -15.54
N LYS A 118 -3.34 -10.45 -15.19
CA LYS A 118 -4.56 -11.00 -15.80
C LYS A 118 -4.60 -10.80 -17.32
N LEU A 119 -4.13 -9.65 -17.81
CA LEU A 119 -4.07 -9.38 -19.25
C LEU A 119 -2.94 -10.16 -19.93
N ILE A 120 -1.81 -10.39 -19.27
CA ILE A 120 -0.73 -11.25 -19.76
C ILE A 120 -1.26 -12.68 -19.96
N GLU A 121 -2.01 -13.21 -19.00
CA GLU A 121 -2.62 -14.55 -19.10
C GLU A 121 -3.60 -14.68 -20.26
N SER A 122 -4.34 -13.62 -20.59
CA SER A 122 -5.38 -13.65 -21.64
C SER A 122 -4.90 -13.19 -23.02
N LEU A 123 -3.96 -12.23 -23.11
CA LEU A 123 -3.55 -11.56 -24.35
C LEU A 123 -2.05 -11.72 -24.67
N GLY A 124 -1.28 -12.34 -23.77
CA GLY A 124 0.17 -12.37 -23.81
C GLY A 124 0.81 -11.02 -23.42
N GLU A 125 2.13 -10.99 -23.19
CA GLU A 125 2.87 -9.81 -22.72
C GLU A 125 2.67 -8.58 -23.62
N LYS A 126 2.81 -8.76 -24.94
CA LYS A 126 2.63 -7.67 -25.92
C LYS A 126 1.19 -7.15 -25.94
N GLY A 127 0.19 -8.06 -25.89
CA GLY A 127 -1.22 -7.68 -25.87
C GLY A 127 -1.58 -6.91 -24.61
N ALA A 128 -1.10 -7.32 -23.46
CA ALA A 128 -1.27 -6.64 -22.18
C ALA A 128 -0.64 -5.24 -22.18
N TYR A 129 0.60 -5.12 -22.68
CA TYR A 129 1.28 -3.83 -22.84
C TYR A 129 0.52 -2.89 -23.78
N ASP A 130 0.08 -3.39 -24.95
CA ASP A 130 -0.72 -2.61 -25.90
C ASP A 130 -2.08 -2.20 -25.30
N TYR A 131 -2.70 -3.03 -24.49
CA TYR A 131 -3.93 -2.69 -23.77
C TYR A 131 -3.71 -1.53 -22.79
N PHE A 132 -2.66 -1.60 -21.97
CA PHE A 132 -2.31 -0.53 -21.04
C PHE A 132 -2.05 0.79 -21.76
N THR A 133 -1.22 0.78 -22.79
CA THR A 133 -0.80 2.00 -23.48
C THR A 133 -1.85 2.57 -24.43
N LYS A 134 -2.56 1.71 -25.17
CA LYS A 134 -3.50 2.15 -26.22
C LYS A 134 -4.95 2.22 -25.75
N LYS A 135 -5.39 1.31 -24.86
CA LYS A 135 -6.77 1.29 -24.35
C LYS A 135 -6.94 2.09 -23.07
N LEU A 136 -5.99 1.96 -22.12
CA LEU A 136 -6.05 2.66 -20.82
C LEU A 136 -5.28 3.99 -20.82
N LEU A 137 -4.57 4.33 -21.88
CA LEU A 137 -3.77 5.55 -22.02
C LEU A 137 -2.67 5.69 -20.93
N VAL A 138 -2.21 4.56 -20.39
CA VAL A 138 -1.11 4.52 -19.44
C VAL A 138 0.20 4.84 -20.17
N SER A 139 1.05 5.68 -19.59
CA SER A 139 2.35 6.02 -20.20
C SER A 139 3.25 4.77 -20.30
N GLU A 140 4.10 4.73 -21.32
CA GLU A 140 4.98 3.58 -21.54
C GLU A 140 5.85 3.21 -20.33
N PRO A 141 6.49 4.16 -19.61
CA PRO A 141 7.25 3.82 -18.41
C PRO A 141 6.42 3.13 -17.34
N LYS A 142 5.17 3.58 -17.11
CA LYS A 142 4.29 2.98 -16.10
C LYS A 142 3.74 1.62 -16.56
N ALA A 143 3.49 1.42 -17.85
CA ALA A 143 3.11 0.11 -18.39
C ALA A 143 4.25 -0.92 -18.24
N ARG A 144 5.51 -0.53 -18.52
CA ARG A 144 6.69 -1.37 -18.28
C ARG A 144 6.90 -1.68 -16.81
N LEU A 145 6.73 -0.68 -15.94
CA LEU A 145 6.80 -0.86 -14.48
C LEU A 145 5.78 -1.91 -14.03
N ALA A 146 4.51 -1.77 -14.44
CA ALA A 146 3.46 -2.72 -14.09
C ALA A 146 3.76 -4.14 -14.59
N GLN A 147 4.33 -4.28 -15.79
CA GLN A 147 4.71 -5.56 -16.36
C GLN A 147 5.87 -6.21 -15.59
N SER A 148 6.90 -5.45 -15.25
CA SER A 148 8.03 -5.94 -14.44
C SER A 148 7.59 -6.41 -13.06
N VAL A 149 6.77 -5.60 -12.37
CA VAL A 149 6.23 -5.96 -11.05
C VAL A 149 5.36 -7.21 -11.14
N ALA A 150 4.49 -7.32 -12.14
CA ALA A 150 3.60 -8.48 -12.31
C ALA A 150 4.39 -9.80 -12.43
N GLY A 151 5.53 -9.79 -13.13
CA GLY A 151 6.41 -10.95 -13.24
C GLY A 151 6.99 -11.38 -11.90
N THR A 152 7.58 -10.42 -11.16
CA THR A 152 8.16 -10.69 -9.83
C THR A 152 7.10 -11.13 -8.81
N GLU A 153 5.93 -10.46 -8.81
CA GLU A 153 4.81 -10.85 -7.92
C GLU A 153 4.32 -12.28 -8.20
N GLN A 154 4.25 -12.69 -9.48
CA GLN A 154 3.85 -14.03 -9.86
C GLN A 154 4.83 -15.11 -9.36
N GLU A 155 6.14 -14.88 -9.50
CA GLU A 155 7.18 -15.78 -9.01
C GLU A 155 7.10 -15.98 -7.50
N ILE A 156 6.95 -14.89 -6.74
CA ILE A 156 6.84 -14.93 -5.28
C ILE A 156 5.52 -15.57 -4.84
N ALA A 157 4.41 -15.24 -5.50
CA ALA A 157 3.10 -15.81 -5.20
C ALA A 157 3.07 -17.34 -5.34
N ALA A 158 3.86 -17.88 -6.27
CA ALA A 158 3.98 -19.33 -6.50
C ALA A 158 4.73 -20.09 -5.39
N LEU A 159 5.37 -19.39 -4.43
CA LEU A 159 6.09 -20.02 -3.32
C LEU A 159 5.17 -20.59 -2.24
N GLY A 160 3.94 -20.11 -2.13
CA GLY A 160 2.95 -20.53 -1.16
C GLY A 160 2.02 -21.63 -1.68
N ASP A 161 1.31 -22.27 -0.76
CA ASP A 161 0.25 -23.24 -1.04
C ASP A 161 -1.00 -22.98 -0.17
N GLU A 162 -1.97 -23.88 -0.22
CA GLU A 162 -3.24 -23.77 0.49
C GLU A 162 -3.13 -23.79 2.02
N ARG A 163 -2.01 -24.31 2.56
CA ARG A 163 -1.70 -24.34 3.99
C ARG A 163 -0.73 -23.26 4.42
N SER A 164 -0.22 -22.46 3.49
CA SER A 164 0.67 -21.34 3.77
C SER A 164 -0.04 -20.20 4.46
N PHE A 165 0.63 -19.57 5.44
CA PHE A 165 0.18 -18.31 6.01
C PHE A 165 1.35 -17.39 6.35
N SER A 166 1.09 -16.09 6.42
CA SER A 166 1.98 -15.08 6.99
C SER A 166 1.45 -14.60 8.33
N LEU A 167 2.34 -14.23 9.24
CA LEU A 167 2.01 -13.66 10.55
C LEU A 167 2.34 -12.16 10.56
N TYR A 168 1.33 -11.33 10.78
CA TYR A 168 1.48 -9.90 11.01
C TYR A 168 1.33 -9.56 12.49
N ILE A 169 2.28 -8.83 13.04
CA ILE A 169 2.28 -8.41 14.45
C ILE A 169 2.27 -6.89 14.50
N ALA A 170 1.20 -6.30 15.02
CA ALA A 170 1.03 -4.86 15.09
C ALA A 170 1.58 -4.28 16.39
N ILE A 171 2.41 -3.24 16.30
CA ILE A 171 2.85 -2.40 17.43
C ILE A 171 2.34 -0.98 17.20
N PRO A 172 1.11 -0.62 17.65
CA PRO A 172 0.47 0.65 17.33
C PRO A 172 0.95 1.80 18.23
N PHE A 173 2.25 1.88 18.47
CA PHE A 173 2.90 2.92 19.25
C PHE A 173 4.02 3.56 18.46
N CYS A 174 4.25 4.87 18.67
CA CYS A 174 5.29 5.65 18.02
C CYS A 174 5.98 6.60 19.01
N PRO A 175 7.24 6.99 18.78
CA PRO A 175 7.89 8.04 19.59
C PRO A 175 7.14 9.38 19.53
N SER A 176 6.69 9.77 18.33
CA SER A 176 5.84 10.95 18.07
C SER A 176 4.95 10.67 16.87
N ARG A 177 3.87 11.44 16.69
CA ARG A 177 2.99 11.31 15.54
C ARG A 177 3.45 12.22 14.40
N CYS A 178 3.76 11.63 13.24
CA CYS A 178 4.06 12.40 12.04
C CYS A 178 2.78 12.98 11.43
N SER A 179 2.83 14.20 10.90
CA SER A 179 1.67 14.94 10.39
C SER A 179 0.99 14.27 9.18
N TYR A 180 1.76 13.56 8.35
CA TYR A 180 1.27 12.82 7.18
C TYR A 180 0.72 11.43 7.52
N CYS A 181 1.04 10.87 8.71
CA CYS A 181 0.77 9.47 9.01
C CYS A 181 -0.74 9.21 9.19
N SER A 182 -1.23 8.20 8.47
CA SER A 182 -2.61 7.74 8.53
C SER A 182 -2.81 6.49 9.38
N PHE A 183 -1.74 5.87 9.87
CA PHE A 183 -1.83 4.73 10.76
C PHE A 183 -2.37 5.13 12.13
N VAL A 184 -3.20 4.26 12.69
CA VAL A 184 -3.67 4.43 14.06
C VAL A 184 -2.53 4.06 15.00
N SER A 185 -1.85 5.08 15.52
CA SER A 185 -0.76 4.89 16.46
C SER A 185 -0.87 5.88 17.62
N HIS A 186 -0.35 5.47 18.77
CA HIS A 186 -0.35 6.25 19.98
C HIS A 186 1.08 6.73 20.28
N SER A 187 1.24 8.05 20.42
CA SER A 187 2.55 8.58 20.81
C SER A 187 2.83 8.28 22.28
N ILE A 188 3.97 7.69 22.57
CA ILE A 188 4.43 7.43 23.96
C ILE A 188 4.83 8.70 24.72
N THR A 189 4.91 9.87 24.08
CA THR A 189 5.01 11.14 24.79
C THR A 189 3.76 11.42 25.62
N ASN A 190 2.63 10.77 25.29
CA ASN A 190 1.44 10.75 26.12
C ASN A 190 1.62 9.72 27.26
N ALA A 191 1.58 10.19 28.50
CA ALA A 191 1.79 9.35 29.68
C ALA A 191 0.80 8.17 29.79
N ASN A 192 -0.43 8.32 29.30
CA ASN A 192 -1.40 7.24 29.29
C ASN A 192 -1.04 6.16 28.26
N ALA A 193 -0.57 6.56 27.08
CA ALA A 193 -0.10 5.62 26.08
C ALA A 193 1.15 4.86 26.54
N ALA A 194 2.10 5.56 27.19
CA ALA A 194 3.28 4.92 27.75
C ALA A 194 2.96 3.87 28.83
N LYS A 195 1.93 4.12 29.66
CA LYS A 195 1.46 3.16 30.69
C LYS A 195 0.75 1.94 30.08
N LEU A 196 0.17 2.07 28.90
CA LEU A 196 -0.51 0.96 28.21
C LEU A 196 0.48 -0.02 27.58
N LEU A 197 1.66 0.43 27.17
CA LEU A 197 2.61 -0.36 26.39
C LEU A 197 3.05 -1.66 27.07
N PRO A 198 3.43 -1.72 28.37
CA PRO A 198 3.81 -2.97 29.00
C PRO A 198 2.69 -4.01 29.02
N VAL A 199 1.47 -3.61 29.41
CA VAL A 199 0.30 -4.49 29.42
C VAL A 199 -0.07 -4.96 28.00
N TYR A 200 0.07 -4.05 27.03
CA TYR A 200 -0.14 -4.38 25.63
C TYR A 200 0.81 -5.49 25.14
N VAL A 201 2.08 -5.41 25.50
CA VAL A 201 3.06 -6.43 25.13
C VAL A 201 2.73 -7.77 25.79
N ASP A 202 2.28 -7.78 27.04
CA ASP A 202 1.86 -8.99 27.75
C ASP A 202 0.65 -9.65 27.05
N ASP A 203 -0.38 -8.88 26.72
CA ASP A 203 -1.55 -9.38 26.03
C ASP A 203 -1.22 -9.81 24.58
N LEU A 204 -0.31 -9.11 23.90
CA LEU A 204 0.16 -9.48 22.56
C LEU A 204 0.85 -10.86 22.57
N CYS A 205 1.71 -11.13 23.55
CA CYS A 205 2.35 -12.43 23.72
C CYS A 205 1.32 -13.54 23.96
N ARG A 206 0.31 -13.30 24.80
CA ARG A 206 -0.80 -14.23 25.03
C ARG A 206 -1.62 -14.49 23.73
N GLU A 207 -1.87 -13.43 22.93
CA GLU A 207 -2.55 -13.58 21.64
C GLU A 207 -1.75 -14.45 20.67
N LEU A 208 -0.41 -14.30 20.64
CA LEU A 208 0.49 -15.11 19.83
C LEU A 208 0.45 -16.59 20.26
N GLU A 209 0.49 -16.88 21.56
CA GLU A 209 0.37 -18.24 22.09
C GLU A 209 -0.94 -18.93 21.68
N ILE A 210 -2.08 -18.22 21.83
CA ILE A 210 -3.40 -18.73 21.44
C ILE A 210 -3.47 -18.95 19.93
N THR A 211 -2.96 -18.01 19.13
CA THR A 211 -2.94 -18.10 17.68
C THR A 211 -2.05 -19.26 17.21
N GLY A 212 -0.87 -19.44 17.83
CA GLY A 212 0.04 -20.54 17.55
C GLY A 212 -0.56 -21.91 17.85
N LYS A 213 -1.36 -22.03 18.94
CA LYS A 213 -2.10 -23.26 19.21
C LYS A 213 -3.12 -23.56 18.11
N ILE A 214 -3.91 -22.56 17.71
CA ILE A 214 -4.88 -22.72 16.61
C ILE A 214 -4.17 -23.18 15.33
N VAL A 215 -3.05 -22.56 14.97
CA VAL A 215 -2.27 -22.88 13.77
C VAL A 215 -1.79 -24.34 13.78
N ARG A 216 -1.25 -24.82 14.92
CA ARG A 216 -0.82 -26.22 15.06
C ARG A 216 -1.99 -27.19 14.92
N ASP A 217 -3.13 -26.88 15.55
CA ASP A 217 -4.31 -27.75 15.52
C ASP A 217 -4.90 -27.93 14.11
N ILE A 218 -4.77 -26.90 13.23
CA ILE A 218 -5.27 -26.93 11.84
C ILE A 218 -4.18 -27.26 10.80
N GLY A 219 -2.91 -27.34 11.21
CA GLY A 219 -1.79 -27.71 10.35
C GLY A 219 -1.44 -26.68 9.27
N LEU A 220 -1.49 -25.40 9.59
CA LEU A 220 -0.99 -24.33 8.70
C LEU A 220 0.53 -24.20 8.83
N ARG A 221 1.19 -23.76 7.74
CA ARG A 221 2.63 -23.55 7.64
C ARG A 221 2.98 -22.07 7.53
N LEU A 222 3.86 -21.61 8.42
CA LEU A 222 4.30 -20.24 8.47
C LEU A 222 5.35 -19.95 7.39
N GLU A 223 5.07 -18.99 6.52
CA GLU A 223 5.97 -18.58 5.43
C GLU A 223 6.76 -17.31 5.75
N SER A 224 6.10 -16.35 6.41
CA SER A 224 6.76 -15.08 6.76
C SER A 224 6.17 -14.45 8.02
N ILE A 225 7.02 -13.70 8.73
CA ILE A 225 6.65 -12.88 9.89
C ILE A 225 6.96 -11.42 9.56
N TYR A 226 6.04 -10.54 9.91
CA TYR A 226 6.20 -9.10 9.76
C TYR A 226 5.73 -8.37 11.01
N ILE A 227 6.67 -7.77 11.75
CA ILE A 227 6.37 -6.92 12.91
C ILE A 227 6.39 -5.47 12.45
N GLY A 228 5.22 -4.84 12.43
CA GLY A 228 5.04 -3.49 11.88
C GLY A 228 3.98 -2.67 12.63
N GLY A 229 3.40 -1.69 11.94
CA GLY A 229 2.29 -0.89 12.41
C GLY A 229 2.65 0.57 12.68
N GLY A 230 2.86 0.97 13.94
CA GLY A 230 3.34 2.31 14.29
C GLY A 230 4.85 2.41 14.11
N THR A 231 5.57 2.03 15.12
CA THR A 231 7.05 2.00 15.14
C THR A 231 7.49 0.90 16.11
N PRO A 232 7.64 -0.36 15.68
CA PRO A 232 8.08 -1.45 16.56
C PRO A 232 9.39 -1.19 17.32
N GLY A 233 10.29 -0.39 16.74
CA GLY A 233 11.49 0.06 17.41
C GLY A 233 11.26 0.85 18.72
N ILE A 234 10.01 1.20 19.05
CA ILE A 234 9.67 1.85 20.35
C ILE A 234 9.75 0.87 21.54
N LEU A 235 9.66 -0.41 21.29
CA LEU A 235 9.83 -1.44 22.31
C LEU A 235 11.24 -1.34 22.94
N SER A 236 11.35 -1.56 24.24
CA SER A 236 12.66 -1.79 24.86
C SER A 236 13.26 -3.11 24.36
N ALA A 237 14.56 -3.32 24.53
CA ALA A 237 15.20 -4.58 24.21
C ALA A 237 14.52 -5.77 24.90
N GLU A 238 14.18 -5.64 26.19
CA GLU A 238 13.45 -6.64 26.97
C GLU A 238 12.05 -6.94 26.40
N GLN A 239 11.32 -5.90 25.96
CA GLN A 239 10.00 -6.09 25.36
C GLN A 239 10.10 -6.74 23.97
N MET A 240 11.13 -6.41 23.23
CA MET A 240 11.42 -6.99 21.91
C MET A 240 11.78 -8.47 22.05
N GLU A 241 12.67 -8.79 22.99
CA GLU A 241 13.02 -10.15 23.42
C GLU A 241 11.76 -10.96 23.78
N LYS A 242 10.85 -10.37 24.56
CA LYS A 242 9.60 -11.03 24.99
C LYS A 242 8.70 -11.37 23.81
N VAL A 243 8.54 -10.44 22.84
CA VAL A 243 7.72 -10.66 21.66
C VAL A 243 8.35 -11.71 20.74
N CYS A 244 9.66 -11.64 20.49
CA CYS A 244 10.36 -12.62 19.64
C CYS A 244 10.33 -14.02 20.27
N SER A 245 10.60 -14.14 21.58
CA SER A 245 10.46 -15.41 22.31
C SER A 245 9.04 -15.97 22.26
N ALA A 246 8.01 -15.13 22.37
CA ALA A 246 6.61 -15.57 22.24
C ALA A 246 6.32 -16.12 20.83
N VAL A 247 6.89 -15.53 19.80
CA VAL A 247 6.80 -16.03 18.41
C VAL A 247 7.44 -17.41 18.29
N GLU A 248 8.70 -17.55 18.72
CA GLU A 248 9.46 -18.83 18.63
C GLU A 248 8.80 -19.95 19.42
N ASN A 249 8.27 -19.67 20.60
CA ASN A 249 7.58 -20.64 21.44
C ASN A 249 6.20 -21.05 20.87
N SER A 250 5.59 -20.21 20.05
CA SER A 250 4.22 -20.39 19.57
C SER A 250 4.13 -20.98 18.17
N PHE A 251 5.12 -20.74 17.32
CA PHE A 251 5.07 -21.11 15.90
C PHE A 251 6.28 -21.97 15.51
N ASP A 252 6.08 -22.87 14.54
CA ASP A 252 7.19 -23.59 13.91
C ASP A 252 7.85 -22.69 12.85
N LEU A 253 9.10 -22.32 13.11
CA LEU A 253 9.89 -21.45 12.22
C LEU A 253 10.75 -22.23 11.22
N SER A 254 10.69 -23.59 11.20
CA SER A 254 11.56 -24.41 10.36
C SER A 254 11.37 -24.17 8.85
N ALA A 255 10.19 -23.73 8.43
CA ALA A 255 9.86 -23.45 7.04
C ALA A 255 9.80 -21.94 6.71
N ILE A 256 10.15 -21.08 7.67
CA ILE A 256 10.06 -19.62 7.48
C ILE A 256 11.04 -19.15 6.40
N ARG A 257 10.56 -18.25 5.54
CA ARG A 257 11.33 -17.66 4.44
C ARG A 257 11.77 -16.24 4.72
N GLU A 258 11.12 -15.58 5.68
CA GLU A 258 11.37 -14.17 5.99
C GLU A 258 10.85 -13.79 7.37
N TYR A 259 11.69 -13.13 8.16
CA TYR A 259 11.32 -12.55 9.43
C TYR A 259 11.71 -11.06 9.43
N THR A 260 10.75 -10.19 9.22
CA THR A 260 10.93 -8.74 9.10
C THR A 260 10.48 -8.01 10.36
N VAL A 261 11.28 -7.03 10.83
CA VAL A 261 10.94 -6.10 11.91
C VAL A 261 11.14 -4.65 11.45
N GLU A 262 10.07 -3.86 11.46
CA GLU A 262 10.16 -2.41 11.25
C GLU A 262 10.70 -1.72 12.50
N LEU A 263 12.01 -1.41 12.56
CA LEU A 263 12.52 -0.48 13.57
C LEU A 263 11.94 0.92 13.33
N GLY A 264 11.67 1.24 12.07
CA GLY A 264 10.84 2.35 11.62
C GLY A 264 11.58 3.67 11.63
N ARG A 265 12.02 4.16 12.79
CA ARG A 265 12.67 5.47 12.91
C ARG A 265 14.12 5.34 13.34
N PRO A 266 15.04 6.14 12.75
CA PRO A 266 16.45 6.15 13.15
C PRO A 266 16.67 6.32 14.66
N ASP A 267 15.91 7.23 15.30
CA ASP A 267 16.00 7.53 16.73
C ASP A 267 15.51 6.40 17.66
N THR A 268 15.07 5.26 17.11
CA THR A 268 14.67 4.08 17.90
C THR A 268 15.66 2.92 17.81
N VAL A 269 16.67 3.03 16.95
CA VAL A 269 17.68 1.98 16.73
C VAL A 269 18.74 2.05 17.82
N THR A 270 18.99 0.96 18.55
CA THR A 270 20.08 0.83 19.52
C THR A 270 20.78 -0.52 19.35
N GLN A 271 22.03 -0.62 19.84
CA GLN A 271 22.80 -1.87 19.74
C GLN A 271 22.09 -3.03 20.43
N GLU A 272 21.55 -2.81 21.63
CA GLU A 272 20.89 -3.85 22.41
C GLU A 272 19.66 -4.43 21.67
N LYS A 273 18.91 -3.60 20.94
CA LYS A 273 17.77 -4.08 20.15
C LYS A 273 18.21 -4.85 18.90
N LEU A 274 19.29 -4.39 18.27
CA LEU A 274 19.85 -5.11 17.11
C LEU A 274 20.40 -6.47 17.53
N ASP A 275 21.03 -6.56 18.70
CA ASP A 275 21.52 -7.83 19.26
C ASP A 275 20.36 -8.80 19.50
N VAL A 276 19.29 -8.35 20.16
CA VAL A 276 18.07 -9.15 20.37
C VAL A 276 17.51 -9.66 19.03
N LEU A 277 17.34 -8.79 18.05
CA LEU A 277 16.78 -9.20 16.76
C LEU A 277 17.67 -10.23 16.04
N ARG A 278 19.00 -10.10 16.18
CA ARG A 278 19.96 -11.10 15.63
C ARG A 278 19.87 -12.44 16.34
N ASP A 279 19.77 -12.41 17.67
CA ASP A 279 19.66 -13.64 18.48
C ASP A 279 18.38 -14.43 18.13
N HIS A 280 17.31 -13.73 17.74
CA HIS A 280 16.04 -14.32 17.27
C HIS A 280 15.96 -14.53 15.76
N SER A 281 17.07 -14.55 15.06
CA SER A 281 17.15 -14.85 13.61
C SER A 281 16.25 -13.95 12.75
N VAL A 282 16.03 -12.70 13.16
CA VAL A 282 15.39 -11.69 12.29
C VAL A 282 16.33 -11.39 11.13
N ASP A 283 15.86 -11.62 9.91
CA ASP A 283 16.71 -11.52 8.72
C ASP A 283 16.58 -10.15 8.01
N ARG A 284 15.49 -9.42 8.25
CA ARG A 284 15.23 -8.10 7.64
C ARG A 284 14.78 -7.08 8.69
N ILE A 285 15.34 -5.88 8.59
CA ILE A 285 14.88 -4.73 9.36
C ILE A 285 14.55 -3.55 8.43
N SER A 286 13.74 -2.60 8.93
CA SER A 286 13.45 -1.37 8.20
C SER A 286 13.88 -0.16 9.04
N ILE A 287 14.68 0.75 8.45
CA ILE A 287 15.11 2.01 9.04
C ILE A 287 14.71 3.14 8.10
N ASN A 288 13.61 3.83 8.43
CA ASN A 288 12.91 4.69 7.48
C ASN A 288 13.22 6.16 7.75
N THR A 289 13.98 6.81 6.85
CA THR A 289 14.26 8.24 6.92
C THR A 289 13.12 9.10 6.35
N GLN A 290 12.45 8.66 5.32
CA GLN A 290 11.40 9.32 4.52
C GLN A 290 11.94 10.44 3.59
N THR A 291 12.91 11.21 4.02
CA THR A 291 13.69 12.21 3.31
C THR A 291 15.01 12.44 4.06
N LEU A 292 16.03 12.96 3.40
CA LEU A 292 17.28 13.39 4.02
C LEU A 292 17.34 14.92 4.21
N ASN A 293 16.20 15.61 4.07
CA ASN A 293 16.10 17.04 4.31
C ASN A 293 15.61 17.32 5.74
N ASP A 294 16.50 17.78 6.61
CA ASP A 294 16.21 18.01 8.01
C ASP A 294 15.06 19.02 8.23
N SER A 295 14.95 20.05 7.39
CA SER A 295 13.84 21.02 7.51
C SER A 295 12.48 20.42 7.17
N VAL A 296 12.44 19.46 6.23
CA VAL A 296 11.22 18.70 5.89
C VAL A 296 10.90 17.72 7.00
N LEU A 297 11.91 17.01 7.55
CA LEU A 297 11.72 16.11 8.70
C LEU A 297 11.09 16.84 9.89
N GLU A 298 11.60 18.01 10.23
CA GLU A 298 11.06 18.87 11.30
C GLU A 298 9.60 19.28 11.00
N ALA A 299 9.35 19.77 9.79
CA ALA A 299 8.02 20.22 9.37
C ALA A 299 6.95 19.10 9.43
N VAL A 300 7.32 17.85 9.18
CA VAL A 300 6.42 16.71 9.29
C VAL A 300 6.40 16.04 10.67
N GLY A 301 7.08 16.62 11.67
CA GLY A 301 7.06 16.16 13.05
C GLY A 301 7.96 14.95 13.35
N ARG A 302 8.98 14.71 12.52
CA ARG A 302 10.04 13.73 12.79
C ARG A 302 11.21 14.42 13.52
N LYS A 303 11.69 13.81 14.59
CA LYS A 303 12.70 14.41 15.47
C LYS A 303 14.13 14.01 15.15
N HIS A 304 14.33 13.03 14.26
CA HIS A 304 15.66 12.62 13.81
C HIS A 304 16.14 13.49 12.65
N THR A 305 17.45 13.51 12.44
CA THR A 305 18.13 14.18 11.33
C THR A 305 18.63 13.17 10.29
N ALA A 306 19.07 13.65 9.13
CA ALA A 306 19.78 12.82 8.14
C ALA A 306 21.04 12.17 8.74
N ALA A 307 21.77 12.88 9.61
CA ALA A 307 22.95 12.34 10.31
C ALA A 307 22.59 11.16 11.22
N ASP A 308 21.47 11.24 11.94
CA ASP A 308 20.96 10.14 12.76
C ASP A 308 20.61 8.91 11.92
N PHE A 309 20.04 9.14 10.72
CA PHE A 309 19.75 8.05 9.80
C PHE A 309 21.03 7.34 9.35
N PHE A 310 22.04 8.06 8.88
CA PHE A 310 23.29 7.44 8.47
C PHE A 310 23.98 6.70 9.63
N SER A 311 23.93 7.26 10.83
CA SER A 311 24.51 6.63 12.02
C SER A 311 23.80 5.33 12.40
N SER A 312 22.46 5.33 12.39
CA SER A 312 21.66 4.15 12.71
C SER A 312 21.77 3.06 11.64
N TYR A 313 21.86 3.46 10.37
CA TYR A 313 22.09 2.55 9.25
C TYR A 313 23.45 1.84 9.39
N ALA A 314 24.53 2.61 9.58
CA ALA A 314 25.87 2.06 9.78
C ALA A 314 25.96 1.15 11.04
N LEU A 315 25.22 1.48 12.11
CA LEU A 315 25.13 0.62 13.29
C LEU A 315 24.49 -0.73 12.95
N ALA A 316 23.40 -0.72 12.18
CA ALA A 316 22.70 -1.94 11.77
C ALA A 316 23.57 -2.82 10.84
N GLU A 317 24.26 -2.22 9.86
CA GLU A 317 25.22 -2.96 9.01
C GLU A 317 26.34 -3.59 9.85
N LYS A 318 26.93 -2.83 10.78
CA LYS A 318 27.97 -3.34 11.68
C LYS A 318 27.45 -4.47 12.58
N SER A 319 26.16 -4.47 12.93
CA SER A 319 25.50 -5.54 13.67
C SER A 319 25.18 -6.76 12.80
N GLY A 320 25.54 -6.75 11.51
CA GLY A 320 25.40 -7.87 10.57
C GLY A 320 24.04 -7.98 9.89
N PHE A 321 23.25 -6.90 9.84
CA PHE A 321 22.04 -6.87 9.00
C PHE A 321 22.40 -6.52 7.56
N GLU A 322 22.14 -7.46 6.65
CA GLU A 322 22.31 -7.28 5.20
C GLU A 322 21.03 -6.84 4.51
N ASN A 323 19.86 -7.31 5.00
CA ASN A 323 18.57 -6.98 4.46
C ASN A 323 17.97 -5.76 5.19
N ILE A 324 18.42 -4.57 4.83
CA ILE A 324 17.87 -3.32 5.36
C ILE A 324 16.96 -2.67 4.31
N ASN A 325 15.71 -2.37 4.71
CA ASN A 325 14.79 -1.57 3.91
C ASN A 325 14.80 -0.11 4.34
N VAL A 326 14.71 0.80 3.38
CA VAL A 326 14.60 2.25 3.61
C VAL A 326 13.40 2.80 2.85
N ASP A 327 12.51 3.51 3.54
CA ASP A 327 11.38 4.19 2.91
C ASP A 327 11.68 5.66 2.64
N LEU A 328 11.27 6.13 1.45
CA LEU A 328 11.25 7.52 1.01
C LEU A 328 9.82 7.92 0.64
N ILE A 329 9.47 9.19 0.86
CA ILE A 329 8.15 9.74 0.48
C ILE A 329 8.32 10.91 -0.48
N ALA A 330 7.80 10.78 -1.69
CA ALA A 330 7.70 11.86 -2.66
C ALA A 330 6.50 12.76 -2.36
N GLY A 331 6.69 14.06 -2.44
CA GLY A 331 5.63 15.06 -2.25
C GLY A 331 5.38 15.48 -0.81
N LEU A 332 6.33 15.29 0.12
CA LEU A 332 6.22 15.84 1.47
C LEU A 332 6.13 17.37 1.44
N PRO A 333 5.35 17.99 2.35
CA PRO A 333 5.25 19.46 2.44
C PRO A 333 6.61 20.11 2.64
N GLY A 334 6.90 21.13 1.80
CA GLY A 334 8.17 21.83 1.85
C GLY A 334 9.33 21.13 1.16
N ASP A 335 9.14 19.89 0.69
CA ASP A 335 10.16 19.20 -0.09
C ASP A 335 10.16 19.68 -1.55
N THR A 336 11.35 19.73 -2.15
CA THR A 336 11.55 20.12 -3.54
C THR A 336 12.10 18.97 -4.36
N LEU A 337 11.97 19.04 -5.69
CA LEU A 337 12.55 18.02 -6.57
C LEU A 337 14.06 17.84 -6.31
N GLU A 338 14.79 18.94 -6.12
CA GLU A 338 16.24 18.90 -5.88
C GLU A 338 16.61 18.30 -4.52
N SER A 339 15.81 18.57 -3.50
CA SER A 339 15.96 17.99 -2.17
C SER A 339 15.64 16.50 -2.18
N PHE A 340 14.56 16.10 -2.87
CA PHE A 340 14.19 14.71 -3.01
C PHE A 340 15.22 13.90 -3.79
N LYS A 341 15.79 14.46 -4.87
CA LYS A 341 16.90 13.84 -5.60
C LYS A 341 18.09 13.53 -4.70
N LYS A 342 18.51 14.53 -3.87
CA LYS A 342 19.58 14.32 -2.89
C LYS A 342 19.24 13.20 -1.89
N SER A 343 17.98 13.08 -1.49
CA SER A 343 17.53 12.01 -0.61
C SER A 343 17.61 10.63 -1.27
N VAL A 344 17.19 10.52 -2.54
CA VAL A 344 17.31 9.27 -3.31
C VAL A 344 18.77 8.89 -3.50
N ASP A 345 19.61 9.83 -3.97
CA ASP A 345 21.03 9.59 -4.24
C ASP A 345 21.77 9.19 -2.95
N GLY A 346 21.48 9.89 -1.84
CA GLY A 346 22.06 9.60 -0.54
C GLY A 346 21.69 8.20 -0.01
N VAL A 347 20.42 7.78 -0.16
CA VAL A 347 19.99 6.43 0.23
C VAL A 347 20.59 5.38 -0.70
N VAL A 348 20.57 5.60 -2.01
CA VAL A 348 21.13 4.66 -3.00
C VAL A 348 22.65 4.47 -2.80
N SER A 349 23.38 5.50 -2.35
CA SER A 349 24.83 5.40 -2.07
C SER A 349 25.16 4.41 -0.94
N LEU A 350 24.23 4.13 -0.04
CA LEU A 350 24.36 3.09 1.00
C LEU A 350 24.11 1.67 0.43
N ALA A 351 23.57 1.59 -0.77
CA ALA A 351 23.23 0.33 -1.44
C ALA A 351 22.37 -0.63 -0.58
N PRO A 352 21.28 -0.16 0.10
CA PRO A 352 20.45 -1.04 0.92
C PRO A 352 19.83 -2.18 0.10
N ALA A 353 19.43 -3.25 0.76
CA ALA A 353 18.79 -4.38 0.07
C ALA A 353 17.46 -3.98 -0.57
N ASN A 354 16.68 -3.14 0.13
CA ASN A 354 15.38 -2.66 -0.33
C ASN A 354 15.23 -1.15 -0.16
N ILE A 355 14.53 -0.53 -1.10
CA ILE A 355 14.10 0.87 -1.03
C ILE A 355 12.62 0.91 -1.43
N THR A 356 11.78 1.48 -0.56
CA THR A 356 10.38 1.72 -0.92
C THR A 356 10.17 3.21 -1.16
N VAL A 357 9.63 3.55 -2.32
CA VAL A 357 9.28 4.94 -2.65
C VAL A 357 7.77 5.08 -2.62
N HIS A 358 7.30 5.91 -1.70
CA HIS A 358 5.89 6.23 -1.52
C HIS A 358 5.53 7.56 -2.16
N ALA A 359 4.38 7.64 -2.80
CA ALA A 359 3.73 8.90 -3.09
C ALA A 359 2.89 9.33 -1.88
N LEU A 360 3.03 10.57 -1.44
CA LEU A 360 2.27 11.07 -0.29
C LEU A 360 0.75 10.88 -0.50
N ALA A 361 0.08 10.26 0.46
CA ALA A 361 -1.37 10.09 0.45
C ALA A 361 -2.00 10.78 1.65
N LEU A 362 -2.90 11.75 1.40
CA LEU A 362 -3.60 12.49 2.44
C LEU A 362 -4.91 11.78 2.82
N LYS A 363 -4.83 10.94 3.84
CA LYS A 363 -5.99 10.25 4.41
C LYS A 363 -6.68 11.09 5.51
N SER A 364 -7.92 10.73 5.84
CA SER A 364 -8.73 11.45 6.84
C SER A 364 -8.12 11.53 8.24
N ALA A 365 -7.20 10.62 8.57
CA ALA A 365 -6.50 10.60 9.86
C ALA A 365 -5.19 11.43 9.87
N SER A 366 -4.79 12.01 8.73
CA SER A 366 -3.60 12.87 8.64
C SER A 366 -3.91 14.29 9.08
N THR A 367 -3.08 14.86 9.97
CA THR A 367 -3.23 16.26 10.41
C THR A 367 -2.87 17.28 9.32
N LEU A 368 -2.10 16.88 8.32
CA LEU A 368 -1.83 17.71 7.14
C LEU A 368 -3.12 18.11 6.40
N ARG A 369 -4.09 17.21 6.37
CA ARG A 369 -5.40 17.49 5.76
C ARG A 369 -6.21 18.52 6.55
N GLU A 370 -6.11 18.49 7.87
CA GLU A 370 -6.82 19.42 8.78
C GLU A 370 -6.29 20.86 8.64
N HIS A 371 -5.02 21.03 8.30
CA HIS A 371 -4.35 22.32 8.22
C HIS A 371 -4.34 22.94 6.81
N GLY A 372 -5.03 22.33 5.85
CA GLY A 372 -5.18 22.89 4.50
C GLY A 372 -3.86 23.06 3.73
N HIS A 373 -2.81 22.31 4.07
CA HIS A 373 -1.57 22.33 3.32
C HIS A 373 -1.84 21.94 1.86
N ALA A 374 -1.42 22.80 0.95
CA ALA A 374 -1.49 22.52 -0.47
C ALA A 374 -0.73 21.23 -0.74
N VAL A 375 -1.44 20.24 -1.26
CA VAL A 375 -0.81 19.04 -1.81
C VAL A 375 0.18 19.53 -2.85
N SER A 376 1.45 19.20 -2.73
CA SER A 376 2.45 19.54 -3.73
C SER A 376 1.90 19.10 -5.08
N GLU A 377 1.98 19.96 -6.06
CA GLU A 377 1.38 19.72 -7.37
C GLU A 377 1.73 18.31 -7.86
N GLY A 378 0.72 17.57 -8.31
CA GLY A 378 0.90 16.17 -8.75
C GLY A 378 2.03 16.00 -9.77
N GLU A 379 2.29 17.05 -10.55
CA GLU A 379 3.41 17.12 -11.50
C GLU A 379 4.79 17.07 -10.82
N THR A 380 4.99 17.79 -9.70
CA THR A 380 6.25 17.78 -8.97
C THR A 380 6.50 16.43 -8.33
N ALA A 381 5.49 15.85 -7.69
CA ALA A 381 5.57 14.50 -7.13
C ALA A 381 5.81 13.45 -8.23
N GLY A 382 5.21 13.61 -9.40
CA GLY A 382 5.46 12.77 -10.57
C GLY A 382 6.94 12.79 -11.00
N LYS A 383 7.52 13.98 -11.09
CA LYS A 383 8.96 14.12 -11.40
C LYS A 383 9.87 13.50 -10.34
N MET A 384 9.47 13.57 -9.05
CA MET A 384 10.19 12.91 -7.95
C MET A 384 10.16 11.39 -8.11
N ILE A 385 8.98 10.81 -8.34
CA ILE A 385 8.80 9.37 -8.56
C ILE A 385 9.57 8.90 -9.79
N ASP A 386 9.46 9.59 -10.92
CA ASP A 386 10.15 9.21 -12.16
C ASP A 386 11.68 9.26 -12.00
N TYR A 387 12.20 10.27 -11.28
CA TYR A 387 13.61 10.33 -10.93
C TYR A 387 14.06 9.12 -10.11
N SER A 388 13.30 8.80 -9.04
CA SER A 388 13.64 7.65 -8.20
C SER A 388 13.62 6.33 -8.97
N HIS A 389 12.65 6.13 -9.85
CA HIS A 389 12.57 4.93 -10.69
C HIS A 389 13.79 4.80 -11.61
N SER A 390 14.21 5.91 -12.26
CA SER A 390 15.40 5.91 -13.13
C SER A 390 16.67 5.56 -12.34
N VAL A 391 16.89 6.27 -11.23
CA VAL A 391 18.11 6.06 -10.41
C VAL A 391 18.16 4.63 -9.85
N LEU A 392 17.03 4.10 -9.35
CA LEU A 392 16.98 2.76 -8.79
C LEU A 392 17.24 1.70 -9.87
N PHE A 393 16.62 1.84 -11.04
CA PHE A 393 16.86 0.94 -12.16
C PHE A 393 18.32 0.98 -12.62
N ASP A 394 18.90 2.18 -12.77
CA ASP A 394 20.29 2.38 -13.19
C ASP A 394 21.31 1.81 -12.19
N ASN A 395 20.91 1.68 -10.90
CA ASN A 395 21.71 1.06 -9.83
C ASN A 395 21.39 -0.43 -9.60
N GLY A 396 20.68 -1.09 -10.53
CA GLY A 396 20.44 -2.53 -10.53
C GLY A 396 19.35 -3.01 -9.59
N TYR A 397 18.49 -2.10 -9.10
CA TYR A 397 17.30 -2.50 -8.36
C TYR A 397 16.19 -2.94 -9.31
N ILE A 398 15.41 -3.91 -8.88
CA ILE A 398 14.20 -4.36 -9.57
C ILE A 398 12.95 -4.02 -8.75
N PRO A 399 11.84 -3.61 -9.39
CA PRO A 399 10.59 -3.39 -8.69
C PRO A 399 9.94 -4.75 -8.40
N TYR A 400 9.52 -4.99 -7.15
CA TYR A 400 9.00 -6.31 -6.74
C TYR A 400 7.57 -6.29 -6.20
N TYR A 401 7.04 -5.14 -5.85
CA TYR A 401 5.62 -4.94 -5.57
C TYR A 401 5.22 -3.50 -5.82
N MET A 402 3.94 -3.28 -6.11
CA MET A 402 3.40 -1.95 -6.26
C MET A 402 1.93 -1.87 -5.86
N TYR A 403 1.53 -0.69 -5.41
CA TYR A 403 0.14 -0.39 -5.17
C TYR A 403 -0.12 1.11 -5.31
N ARG A 404 -1.38 1.44 -5.53
CA ARG A 404 -1.85 2.82 -5.52
C ARG A 404 -2.84 3.02 -4.37
N GLN A 405 -2.95 4.23 -3.89
CA GLN A 405 -3.90 4.58 -2.84
C GLN A 405 -4.84 5.66 -3.35
N SER A 406 -6.09 5.59 -2.91
CA SER A 406 -7.00 6.72 -3.12
C SER A 406 -6.44 7.97 -2.43
N ARG A 407 -6.50 9.11 -3.12
CA ARG A 407 -5.97 10.41 -2.64
C ARG A 407 -4.44 10.47 -2.50
N CYS A 408 -3.70 9.64 -3.23
CA CYS A 408 -2.29 9.88 -3.49
C CYS A 408 -2.13 11.14 -4.33
N VAL A 409 -1.10 11.91 -4.03
CA VAL A 409 -0.68 13.07 -4.83
C VAL A 409 -0.46 12.63 -6.28
N GLY A 410 -1.08 13.31 -7.24
CA GLY A 410 -0.98 12.98 -8.65
C GLY A 410 -1.53 11.60 -9.05
N ASN A 411 -2.28 10.91 -8.16
CA ASN A 411 -2.74 9.53 -8.36
C ASN A 411 -1.58 8.56 -8.69
N LEU A 412 -0.41 8.81 -8.08
CA LEU A 412 0.83 8.09 -8.30
C LEU A 412 0.87 6.77 -7.50
N GLU A 413 1.82 5.95 -7.85
CA GLU A 413 2.06 4.65 -7.24
C GLU A 413 3.05 4.71 -6.07
N ASN A 414 3.00 3.65 -5.26
CA ASN A 414 4.01 3.27 -4.28
C ASN A 414 4.70 2.01 -4.81
N VAL A 415 6.02 2.00 -4.82
CA VAL A 415 6.80 0.89 -5.38
C VAL A 415 7.89 0.46 -4.41
N GLY A 416 7.94 -0.83 -4.13
CA GLY A 416 9.08 -1.46 -3.47
C GLY A 416 10.10 -1.93 -4.50
N TRP A 417 11.33 -1.49 -4.30
CA TRP A 417 12.49 -1.86 -5.10
C TRP A 417 13.46 -2.68 -4.26
N CYS A 418 14.10 -3.65 -4.88
CA CYS A 418 15.05 -4.51 -4.19
C CYS A 418 16.24 -4.87 -5.07
N LYS A 419 17.35 -5.26 -4.46
CA LYS A 419 18.38 -6.01 -5.17
C LYS A 419 17.82 -7.41 -5.48
N PRO A 420 18.13 -8.00 -6.65
CA PRO A 420 17.64 -9.32 -7.01
C PRO A 420 17.92 -10.36 -5.90
N GLY A 421 16.88 -11.10 -5.50
CA GLY A 421 16.96 -12.12 -4.44
C GLY A 421 16.70 -11.59 -3.01
N THR A 422 16.45 -10.27 -2.86
CA THR A 422 16.15 -9.67 -1.56
C THR A 422 14.73 -9.11 -1.47
N GLU A 423 13.81 -9.62 -2.26
CA GLU A 423 12.38 -9.23 -2.26
C GLU A 423 11.77 -9.46 -0.88
N CYS A 424 11.02 -8.49 -0.35
CA CYS A 424 10.20 -8.71 0.84
C CYS A 424 8.94 -9.48 0.46
N ARG A 425 8.96 -10.78 0.73
CA ARG A 425 7.89 -11.72 0.35
C ARG A 425 6.56 -11.40 1.03
N TYR A 426 6.62 -10.99 2.30
CA TYR A 426 5.43 -10.57 3.03
C TYR A 426 4.65 -9.47 2.30
N ASN A 427 5.36 -8.48 1.73
CA ASN A 427 4.70 -7.39 1.00
C ASN A 427 3.90 -7.92 -0.20
N VAL A 428 4.48 -8.86 -0.95
CA VAL A 428 3.81 -9.47 -2.10
C VAL A 428 2.64 -10.34 -1.64
N PHE A 429 2.84 -11.22 -0.65
CA PHE A 429 1.78 -12.08 -0.12
C PHE A 429 0.58 -11.27 0.38
N MET A 430 0.84 -10.17 1.07
CA MET A 430 -0.18 -9.26 1.59
C MET A 430 -0.91 -8.51 0.48
N MET A 431 -0.16 -8.00 -0.54
CA MET A 431 -0.71 -7.20 -1.62
C MET A 431 -1.49 -8.03 -2.63
N GLU A 432 -0.97 -9.20 -3.00
CA GLU A 432 -1.62 -10.10 -3.95
C GLU A 432 -2.66 -11.03 -3.31
N GLU A 433 -2.72 -11.02 -1.95
CA GLU A 433 -3.68 -11.84 -1.20
C GLU A 433 -3.57 -13.33 -1.59
N THR A 434 -2.34 -13.82 -1.70
CA THR A 434 -2.03 -15.16 -2.20
C THR A 434 -2.44 -16.26 -1.24
N HIS A 435 -2.25 -16.01 0.07
CA HIS A 435 -2.59 -16.93 1.15
C HIS A 435 -3.11 -16.18 2.39
N THR A 436 -3.43 -16.93 3.43
CA THR A 436 -3.92 -16.38 4.70
C THR A 436 -2.87 -15.50 5.37
N VAL A 437 -3.31 -14.36 5.92
CA VAL A 437 -2.50 -13.54 6.82
C VAL A 437 -3.16 -13.55 8.19
N LEU A 438 -2.54 -14.23 9.15
CA LEU A 438 -2.95 -14.16 10.54
C LEU A 438 -2.34 -12.93 11.18
N ALA A 439 -3.10 -12.23 11.97
CA ALA A 439 -2.66 -10.95 12.53
C ALA A 439 -2.90 -10.89 14.03
N ALA A 440 -1.94 -10.32 14.78
CA ALA A 440 -1.99 -10.09 16.22
C ALA A 440 -1.76 -8.61 16.53
N GLY A 441 -2.34 -8.13 17.65
CA GLY A 441 -2.20 -6.76 18.12
C GLY A 441 -3.35 -5.84 17.71
N ALA A 442 -3.40 -4.66 18.33
CA ALA A 442 -4.48 -3.71 18.11
C ALA A 442 -4.42 -3.10 16.69
N GLY A 443 -5.58 -3.00 16.05
CA GLY A 443 -5.71 -2.51 14.68
C GLY A 443 -5.35 -3.53 13.60
N ALA A 444 -4.85 -4.71 13.99
CA ALA A 444 -4.52 -5.78 13.06
C ALA A 444 -5.77 -6.45 12.48
N VAL A 445 -5.65 -6.97 11.26
CA VAL A 445 -6.75 -7.64 10.55
C VAL A 445 -6.26 -8.98 10.02
N THR A 446 -6.80 -10.06 10.56
CA THR A 446 -6.63 -11.41 10.01
C THR A 446 -7.41 -11.53 8.70
N LYS A 447 -6.75 -12.02 7.65
CA LYS A 447 -7.35 -12.31 6.34
C LYS A 447 -7.30 -13.82 6.12
N LEU A 448 -8.44 -14.48 6.18
CA LEU A 448 -8.56 -15.92 5.91
C LEU A 448 -8.84 -16.12 4.42
N LYS A 449 -7.89 -16.67 3.70
CA LYS A 449 -7.98 -16.95 2.26
C LYS A 449 -8.57 -18.33 2.03
N LYS A 450 -9.68 -18.39 1.25
CA LYS A 450 -10.22 -19.66 0.80
C LYS A 450 -9.36 -20.21 -0.35
N PRO A 451 -8.81 -21.44 -0.23
CA PRO A 451 -8.06 -22.09 -1.30
C PRO A 451 -8.81 -22.10 -2.64
N GLY A 452 -8.07 -21.91 -3.74
CA GLY A 452 -8.63 -21.93 -5.09
C GLY A 452 -9.67 -20.84 -5.40
N SER A 453 -9.80 -19.81 -4.54
CA SER A 453 -10.82 -18.76 -4.66
C SER A 453 -10.26 -17.38 -4.38
N ASN A 454 -10.94 -16.33 -4.86
CA ASN A 454 -10.66 -14.93 -4.46
C ASN A 454 -11.35 -14.52 -3.17
N TYR A 455 -12.10 -15.43 -2.53
CA TYR A 455 -12.80 -15.12 -1.29
C TYR A 455 -11.86 -14.98 -0.11
N ILE A 456 -12.01 -13.87 0.64
CA ILE A 456 -11.27 -13.57 1.86
C ILE A 456 -12.25 -13.15 2.94
N GLU A 457 -12.24 -13.88 4.04
CA GLU A 457 -12.92 -13.48 5.27
C GLU A 457 -11.98 -12.66 6.15
N ARG A 458 -12.49 -11.62 6.80
CA ARG A 458 -11.67 -10.72 7.65
C ARG A 458 -12.14 -10.76 9.09
N ILE A 459 -11.19 -10.96 10.01
CA ILE A 459 -11.40 -10.88 11.46
C ILE A 459 -10.64 -9.65 11.95
N PHE A 460 -11.35 -8.70 12.54
CA PHE A 460 -10.80 -7.43 13.02
C PHE A 460 -10.48 -7.50 14.51
N ASN A 461 -9.24 -7.15 14.86
CA ASN A 461 -8.87 -6.83 16.22
C ASN A 461 -9.43 -5.45 16.61
N TYR A 462 -9.52 -5.15 17.91
CA TYR A 462 -9.89 -3.81 18.36
C TYR A 462 -8.87 -2.79 17.87
N LYS A 463 -9.37 -1.66 17.42
CA LYS A 463 -8.55 -0.65 16.72
C LYS A 463 -7.54 0.03 17.63
N TYR A 464 -7.90 0.25 18.88
CA TYR A 464 -7.12 1.02 19.84
C TYR A 464 -6.52 0.12 20.93
N PRO A 465 -5.26 0.34 21.39
CA PRO A 465 -4.61 -0.47 22.42
C PRO A 465 -5.40 -0.57 23.73
N TYR A 466 -6.06 0.49 24.16
CA TYR A 466 -6.85 0.47 25.38
C TYR A 466 -8.10 -0.42 25.26
N GLU A 467 -8.73 -0.47 24.09
CA GLU A 467 -9.85 -1.39 23.82
C GLU A 467 -9.37 -2.83 23.70
N TYR A 468 -8.21 -3.01 23.06
CA TYR A 468 -7.57 -4.29 22.91
C TYR A 468 -7.27 -4.95 24.25
N ASN A 469 -6.60 -4.23 25.17
CA ASN A 469 -6.31 -4.72 26.51
C ASN A 469 -7.60 -4.95 27.34
N ALA A 470 -8.56 -4.00 27.32
CA ALA A 470 -9.79 -4.10 28.11
C ALA A 470 -10.75 -5.21 27.66
N ARG A 471 -10.66 -5.65 26.41
CA ARG A 471 -11.57 -6.63 25.80
C ARG A 471 -10.84 -7.84 25.24
N PHE A 472 -9.70 -8.18 25.81
CA PHE A 472 -8.82 -9.24 25.33
C PHE A 472 -9.57 -10.59 25.20
N ASP A 473 -10.32 -11.01 26.22
CA ASP A 473 -11.04 -12.29 26.19
C ASP A 473 -12.08 -12.35 25.05
N THR A 474 -12.81 -11.26 24.82
CA THR A 474 -13.75 -11.17 23.68
C THR A 474 -13.02 -11.28 22.33
N LEU A 475 -11.81 -10.74 22.24
CA LEU A 475 -10.99 -10.85 21.03
C LEU A 475 -10.56 -12.31 20.79
N MET A 476 -10.17 -13.02 21.85
CA MET A 476 -9.78 -14.44 21.75
C MET A 476 -10.95 -15.33 21.30
N GLU A 477 -12.19 -15.01 21.71
CA GLU A 477 -13.37 -15.70 21.17
C GLU A 477 -13.53 -15.52 19.65
N ARG A 478 -13.25 -14.31 19.13
CA ARG A 478 -13.30 -14.07 17.67
C ARG A 478 -12.30 -14.91 16.90
N LYS A 479 -11.12 -15.21 17.50
CA LYS A 479 -10.09 -16.02 16.86
C LYS A 479 -10.48 -17.49 16.66
N LYS A 480 -11.48 -17.99 17.39
CA LYS A 480 -12.04 -19.33 17.14
C LYS A 480 -12.56 -19.47 15.70
N ARG A 481 -12.98 -18.37 15.10
CA ARG A 481 -13.41 -18.35 13.69
C ARG A 481 -12.34 -18.85 12.73
N ILE A 482 -11.04 -18.75 13.07
CA ILE A 482 -9.94 -19.29 12.28
C ILE A 482 -10.08 -20.82 12.17
N SER A 483 -10.27 -21.50 13.31
CA SER A 483 -10.46 -22.97 13.34
C SER A 483 -11.74 -23.39 12.61
N GLU A 484 -12.83 -22.67 12.80
CA GLU A 484 -14.11 -22.93 12.13
C GLU A 484 -13.96 -22.83 10.60
N PHE A 485 -13.36 -21.73 10.11
CA PHE A 485 -13.14 -21.49 8.70
C PHE A 485 -12.37 -22.65 8.02
N TYR A 486 -11.28 -23.08 8.64
CA TYR A 486 -10.48 -24.18 8.08
C TYR A 486 -11.12 -25.57 8.29
N SER A 487 -11.91 -25.75 9.35
CA SER A 487 -12.70 -26.97 9.51
C SER A 487 -13.78 -27.10 8.45
N GLU A 488 -14.37 -26.03 8.00
CA GLU A 488 -15.31 -26.01 6.87
C GLU A 488 -14.63 -26.40 5.54
N ILE A 489 -13.34 -26.07 5.37
CA ILE A 489 -12.57 -26.31 4.13
C ILE A 489 -11.91 -27.68 4.14
N PHE A 490 -11.23 -28.05 5.24
CA PHE A 490 -10.45 -29.28 5.35
C PHE A 490 -11.13 -30.39 6.13
N GLY A 491 -12.40 -30.20 6.55
CA GLY A 491 -13.13 -30.96 7.57
C GLY A 491 -13.19 -32.49 7.43
N SER A 492 -12.98 -33.06 6.24
CA SER A 492 -12.85 -34.50 6.05
C SER A 492 -11.38 -34.99 6.10
N GLN A 493 -10.39 -34.11 5.97
CA GLN A 493 -8.97 -34.46 5.97
C GLN A 493 -8.34 -34.43 7.37
N LEU A 494 -8.83 -33.57 8.28
CA LEU A 494 -8.33 -33.46 9.65
C LEU A 494 -8.70 -34.67 10.54
N SER A 495 -9.64 -35.51 10.13
CA SER A 495 -10.07 -36.71 10.86
C SER A 495 -9.34 -37.97 10.42
N ALA A 496 -8.54 -37.97 9.35
CA ALA A 496 -7.84 -39.10 8.78
C ALA A 496 -6.39 -39.27 9.26
N ASP A 497 -5.79 -38.20 9.84
CA ASP A 497 -4.39 -38.16 10.30
C ASP A 497 -4.24 -38.18 11.84
N LYS A 498 -5.28 -38.62 12.57
CA LYS A 498 -5.24 -38.87 14.03
C LYS A 498 -5.18 -40.35 14.36
#